data_544eeb297ce2214c85ab085324c57e1e
#
_entry.id   544eeb297ce2214c85ab085324c57e1e
#
_cell.length_a   1.000
_cell.length_b   1.000
_cell.length_c   1.000
_cell.angle_alpha   90.00
_cell.angle_beta   90.00
_cell.angle_gamma   90.00
#
_symmetry.space_group_name_H-M   'P 1'
#
loop_
_entity.id
_entity.type
_entity.pdbx_description
1 polymer ?
#
loop_
_entity_poly.entity_id
_entity_poly.type
_entity_poly.pdbx_seq_one_letter_code
_entity_poly.pdbx_strand_id
1 'polypeptide(L)'
;STNGGYSTDSYVDVPKSGTATDTILAYSASIDVGVTQTYTVEFIYKNDEDVDQSDDMGKTLSGKLFITEGTEEPTLLSQILKDNPTRSTRSNNNNGTNDFATHLTTTTTGTLFTSTENITGITDSSKEVYYYAGNTTNNWVKFANFYWRIIRTNHDGSIRLLYVGTSHDTTEGNIGKSAFNSPGTSPKYVGYKYGEDTSLDTIRNNTTDSTIKTYIDIWYQNNLTNYTKYLSTSAVYCNDRSEGTGQTYNYASSPKSKFNFAPYYRMDYDTEGATANPSYNCTDKRDAFSVDNTSAKLDYPVSLMTADEIAFAGGVAFQTMSTPYAWFISNSAGSQVSSSWWSLSPDGWNGARSCVWRWDSDNAYLNIVDVGIDDAVRPVLSLKSCIKYSTGNGSPETPYEIVKTESGC
;
A
#
# COMPACT_ATOMS: atom_id res chain seq x y z
N SER A 1 -6.53 -27.49 -12.10
CA SER A 1 -7.30 -27.57 -10.87
C SER A 1 -7.77 -26.16 -10.48
N THR A 2 -9.02 -26.03 -10.15
CA THR A 2 -9.65 -24.73 -9.88
C THR A 2 -9.50 -24.26 -8.44
N ASN A 3 -8.92 -25.06 -7.55
CA ASN A 3 -8.77 -24.70 -6.13
C ASN A 3 -7.39 -25.12 -5.61
N GLY A 4 -6.37 -24.35 -5.94
CA GLY A 4 -5.03 -24.50 -5.35
C GLY A 4 -4.31 -25.81 -5.67
N GLY A 5 -4.79 -26.59 -6.60
CA GLY A 5 -4.17 -27.83 -7.02
C GLY A 5 -3.21 -27.61 -8.18
N TYR A 6 -2.40 -28.59 -8.41
CA TYR A 6 -1.43 -28.67 -9.48
C TYR A 6 -2.08 -28.59 -10.86
N SER A 7 -1.52 -27.79 -11.79
CA SER A 7 -1.97 -27.72 -13.17
C SER A 7 -1.52 -28.93 -13.97
N THR A 8 -2.39 -29.48 -14.81
CA THR A 8 -2.11 -30.61 -15.71
C THR A 8 -1.11 -30.27 -16.83
N ASP A 9 -0.70 -29.03 -16.96
CA ASP A 9 0.18 -28.59 -18.04
C ASP A 9 1.68 -28.70 -17.71
N SER A 10 2.02 -29.17 -16.52
CA SER A 10 3.41 -29.37 -16.09
C SER A 10 3.58 -30.73 -15.39
N TYR A 11 4.49 -31.54 -15.93
CA TYR A 11 4.90 -32.80 -15.35
C TYR A 11 6.23 -32.63 -14.61
N VAL A 12 6.39 -33.33 -13.51
CA VAL A 12 7.66 -33.40 -12.77
C VAL A 12 8.37 -34.67 -13.16
N ASP A 13 9.62 -34.58 -13.56
CA ASP A 13 10.42 -35.74 -13.91
C ASP A 13 10.67 -36.60 -12.66
N VAL A 14 10.31 -37.89 -12.74
CA VAL A 14 10.60 -38.87 -11.70
C VAL A 14 12.02 -39.39 -11.92
N PRO A 15 12.89 -39.44 -10.88
CA PRO A 15 14.26 -39.91 -11.03
C PRO A 15 14.31 -41.37 -11.53
N LYS A 16 15.20 -41.61 -12.51
CA LYS A 16 15.31 -42.90 -13.22
C LYS A 16 15.90 -44.03 -12.37
N SER A 17 16.54 -43.77 -11.24
CA SER A 17 17.16 -44.84 -10.43
C SER A 17 17.41 -44.40 -8.97
N GLY A 18 17.39 -45.35 -8.09
CA GLY A 18 18.02 -45.35 -6.80
C GLY A 18 17.18 -44.79 -5.68
N THR A 19 17.66 -43.81 -4.99
CA THR A 19 17.07 -43.34 -3.74
C THR A 19 15.88 -42.43 -4.02
N ALA A 20 14.76 -42.70 -3.37
CA ALA A 20 13.60 -41.84 -3.42
C ALA A 20 13.97 -40.43 -2.92
N THR A 21 13.93 -39.48 -3.82
CA THR A 21 13.84 -38.10 -3.45
C THR A 21 12.37 -37.73 -3.41
N ASP A 22 11.92 -37.10 -2.34
CA ASP A 22 10.53 -36.65 -2.24
C ASP A 22 10.24 -35.68 -3.39
N THR A 23 9.33 -36.07 -4.28
CA THR A 23 8.87 -35.22 -5.37
C THR A 23 7.53 -34.64 -4.97
N ILE A 24 7.44 -33.35 -4.85
CA ILE A 24 6.19 -32.66 -4.54
C ILE A 24 5.36 -32.57 -5.82
N LEU A 25 4.26 -33.29 -5.87
CA LEU A 25 3.34 -33.31 -7.03
C LEU A 25 2.28 -32.22 -6.95
N ALA A 26 1.87 -31.87 -5.74
CA ALA A 26 0.96 -30.75 -5.48
C ALA A 26 1.19 -30.26 -4.06
N TYR A 27 1.12 -28.96 -3.85
CA TYR A 27 1.20 -28.38 -2.52
C TYR A 27 0.20 -27.23 -2.37
N SER A 28 -0.06 -26.86 -1.11
CA SER A 28 -0.88 -25.69 -0.78
C SER A 28 -2.34 -25.77 -1.26
N ALA A 29 -2.94 -26.94 -1.19
CA ALA A 29 -4.39 -27.02 -1.30
C ALA A 29 -5.00 -26.72 0.06
N SER A 30 -5.63 -25.57 0.24
CA SER A 30 -6.57 -25.38 1.35
C SER A 30 -7.89 -26.04 0.95
N ILE A 31 -8.37 -26.94 1.81
CA ILE A 31 -9.69 -27.58 1.65
C ILE A 31 -10.57 -27.04 2.78
N ASP A 32 -11.67 -26.41 2.43
CA ASP A 32 -12.63 -25.93 3.42
C ASP A 32 -13.27 -27.10 4.16
N VAL A 33 -13.69 -26.86 5.39
CA VAL A 33 -14.34 -27.89 6.23
C VAL A 33 -15.56 -28.46 5.51
N GLY A 34 -15.57 -29.78 5.33
CA GLY A 34 -16.67 -30.51 4.68
C GLY A 34 -16.59 -30.58 3.15
N VAL A 35 -15.54 -30.02 2.54
CA VAL A 35 -15.29 -30.12 1.08
C VAL A 35 -14.37 -31.30 0.79
N THR A 36 -14.67 -32.03 -0.27
CA THR A 36 -13.81 -33.13 -0.80
C THR A 36 -13.16 -32.63 -2.09
N GLN A 37 -11.84 -32.74 -2.16
CA GLN A 37 -11.09 -32.57 -3.41
C GLN A 37 -10.58 -33.90 -3.91
N THR A 38 -10.68 -34.15 -5.22
CA THR A 38 -10.18 -35.35 -5.87
C THR A 38 -8.98 -34.96 -6.74
N TYR A 39 -7.88 -35.70 -6.55
CA TYR A 39 -6.68 -35.52 -7.35
C TYR A 39 -6.49 -36.79 -8.20
N THR A 40 -6.18 -36.58 -9.48
CA THR A 40 -5.75 -37.67 -10.39
C THR A 40 -4.25 -37.51 -10.59
N VAL A 41 -3.52 -38.58 -10.36
CA VAL A 41 -2.08 -38.65 -10.62
C VAL A 41 -1.90 -39.47 -11.88
N GLU A 42 -1.23 -38.91 -12.87
CA GLU A 42 -0.92 -39.54 -14.13
C GLU A 42 0.58 -39.79 -14.22
N PHE A 43 0.96 -41.01 -14.58
CA PHE A 43 2.35 -41.38 -14.86
C PHE A 43 2.51 -41.55 -16.36
N ILE A 44 3.41 -40.79 -16.94
CA ILE A 44 3.71 -40.87 -18.37
C ILE A 44 5.12 -41.40 -18.52
N TYR A 45 5.24 -42.57 -19.21
CA TYR A 45 6.52 -43.04 -19.68
C TYR A 45 6.80 -42.37 -21.04
N LYS A 46 7.82 -41.55 -21.09
CA LYS A 46 8.21 -40.89 -22.33
C LYS A 46 8.91 -41.90 -23.25
N ASN A 47 8.34 -42.14 -24.41
CA ASN A 47 9.06 -42.81 -25.49
C ASN A 47 9.99 -41.80 -26.15
N ASP A 48 11.27 -42.05 -26.14
CA ASP A 48 12.30 -41.24 -26.80
C ASP A 48 12.79 -42.04 -28.02
N GLU A 49 12.44 -41.57 -29.22
CA GLU A 49 12.74 -42.27 -30.48
C GLU A 49 14.25 -42.28 -30.80
N ASP A 50 15.02 -41.39 -30.16
CA ASP A 50 16.47 -41.24 -30.37
C ASP A 50 17.30 -42.05 -29.35
N VAL A 51 16.67 -42.71 -28.37
CA VAL A 51 17.35 -43.43 -27.29
C VAL A 51 16.88 -44.87 -27.25
N ASP A 52 17.82 -45.83 -27.26
CA ASP A 52 17.52 -47.22 -27.01
C ASP A 52 17.02 -47.42 -25.57
N GLN A 53 15.73 -47.68 -25.45
CA GLN A 53 15.04 -47.92 -24.16
C GLN A 53 14.81 -49.39 -23.86
N SER A 54 15.46 -50.31 -24.61
CA SER A 54 15.30 -51.76 -24.42
C SER A 54 15.71 -52.24 -23.03
N ASP A 55 16.61 -51.54 -22.38
CA ASP A 55 17.04 -51.82 -20.99
C ASP A 55 15.93 -51.53 -19.96
N ASP A 56 14.91 -50.79 -20.33
CA ASP A 56 13.77 -50.50 -19.45
C ASP A 56 12.67 -51.57 -19.54
N MET A 57 12.77 -52.49 -20.51
CA MET A 57 11.81 -53.55 -20.65
C MET A 57 11.80 -54.46 -19.44
N GLY A 58 10.62 -54.69 -18.87
CA GLY A 58 10.45 -55.51 -17.68
C GLY A 58 10.82 -54.82 -16.35
N LYS A 59 11.20 -53.54 -16.38
CA LYS A 59 11.41 -52.77 -15.16
C LYS A 59 10.07 -52.36 -14.55
N THR A 60 10.06 -52.22 -13.26
CA THR A 60 8.87 -51.77 -12.50
C THR A 60 9.19 -50.50 -11.74
N LEU A 61 8.36 -49.51 -11.91
CA LEU A 61 8.37 -48.31 -11.06
C LEU A 61 7.43 -48.60 -9.86
N SER A 62 7.97 -48.48 -8.67
CA SER A 62 7.17 -48.52 -7.43
C SER A 62 7.40 -47.26 -6.61
N GLY A 63 6.34 -46.73 -6.08
CA GLY A 63 6.39 -45.53 -5.26
C GLY A 63 5.25 -45.53 -4.23
N LYS A 64 5.30 -44.56 -3.33
CA LYS A 64 4.22 -44.29 -2.37
C LYS A 64 3.81 -42.83 -2.51
N LEU A 65 2.51 -42.60 -2.59
CA LEU A 65 1.95 -41.28 -2.50
C LEU A 65 1.69 -40.94 -1.02
N PHE A 66 2.22 -39.83 -0.56
CA PHE A 66 1.97 -39.34 0.78
C PHE A 66 1.14 -38.08 0.68
N ILE A 67 0.12 -37.98 1.52
CA ILE A 67 -0.59 -36.73 1.79
C ILE A 67 -0.17 -36.32 3.20
N THR A 68 0.53 -35.21 3.32
CA THR A 68 0.91 -34.68 4.62
C THR A 68 0.11 -33.39 4.84
N GLU A 69 -0.45 -33.23 6.04
CA GLU A 69 -0.96 -31.95 6.48
C GLU A 69 0.24 -31.03 6.68
N GLY A 70 0.43 -30.12 5.72
CA GLY A 70 1.43 -29.06 5.86
C GLY A 70 0.83 -27.95 6.69
N THR A 71 1.49 -27.58 7.78
CA THR A 71 1.24 -26.26 8.37
C THR A 71 1.83 -25.23 7.41
N GLU A 72 1.00 -24.65 6.57
CA GLU A 72 1.44 -23.53 5.74
C GLU A 72 1.92 -22.41 6.66
N GLU A 73 3.15 -21.93 6.46
CA GLU A 73 3.61 -20.75 7.20
C GLU A 73 2.61 -19.60 6.98
N PRO A 74 2.12 -18.98 8.05
CA PRO A 74 1.11 -17.96 7.91
C PRO A 74 1.64 -16.79 7.07
N THR A 75 0.78 -16.22 6.25
CA THR A 75 1.13 -14.95 5.60
C THR A 75 1.22 -13.85 6.66
N LEU A 76 1.97 -12.80 6.35
CA LEU A 76 2.05 -11.63 7.24
C LEU A 76 0.63 -11.06 7.51
N LEU A 77 -0.23 -11.03 6.48
CA LEU A 77 -1.62 -10.57 6.66
C LEU A 77 -2.40 -11.47 7.63
N SER A 78 -2.31 -12.79 7.48
CA SER A 78 -3.03 -13.71 8.38
C SER A 78 -2.56 -13.58 9.84
N GLN A 79 -1.27 -13.34 10.06
CA GLN A 79 -0.74 -13.08 11.40
C GLN A 79 -1.23 -11.73 11.96
N ILE A 80 -1.21 -10.67 11.15
CA ILE A 80 -1.77 -9.36 11.55
C ILE A 80 -3.24 -9.49 11.95
N LEU A 81 -4.05 -10.22 11.16
CA LEU A 81 -5.46 -10.44 11.47
C LEU A 81 -5.68 -11.23 12.77
N LYS A 82 -4.80 -12.18 13.06
CA LYS A 82 -4.81 -12.97 14.30
C LYS A 82 -4.44 -12.13 15.53
N ASP A 83 -3.42 -11.28 15.42
CA ASP A 83 -2.94 -10.44 16.53
C ASP A 83 -3.86 -9.23 16.79
N ASN A 84 -4.74 -8.92 15.84
CA ASN A 84 -5.72 -7.86 15.93
C ASN A 84 -7.14 -8.43 15.74
N PRO A 85 -7.68 -9.19 16.71
CA PRO A 85 -8.96 -9.88 16.54
C PRO A 85 -10.17 -8.94 16.53
N THR A 86 -10.06 -7.75 17.11
CA THR A 86 -11.15 -6.78 17.15
C THR A 86 -11.31 -6.07 15.82
N ARG A 87 -12.56 -5.98 15.33
CA ARG A 87 -12.94 -5.18 14.15
C ARG A 87 -13.78 -3.99 14.57
N SER A 88 -13.52 -2.84 13.96
CA SER A 88 -14.28 -1.62 14.19
C SER A 88 -14.47 -0.87 12.87
N THR A 89 -15.35 0.11 12.87
CA THR A 89 -15.59 1.01 11.74
C THR A 89 -15.55 2.45 12.21
N ARG A 90 -15.13 3.35 11.33
CA ARG A 90 -15.29 4.79 11.48
C ARG A 90 -16.12 5.28 10.31
N SER A 91 -17.05 6.15 10.56
CA SER A 91 -18.01 6.61 9.56
C SER A 91 -18.39 8.07 9.74
N ASN A 92 -18.75 8.70 8.62
CA ASN A 92 -19.55 9.90 8.60
C ASN A 92 -20.95 9.51 8.12
N ASN A 93 -21.91 9.42 9.03
CA ASN A 93 -23.26 8.96 8.70
C ASN A 93 -24.26 10.09 8.43
N ASN A 94 -23.79 11.34 8.33
CA ASN A 94 -24.60 12.55 8.06
C ASN A 94 -25.76 12.81 9.05
N ASN A 95 -25.88 12.00 10.10
CA ASN A 95 -26.94 12.09 11.13
C ASN A 95 -26.42 12.65 12.46
N GLY A 96 -25.36 13.48 12.39
CA GLY A 96 -24.75 14.10 13.57
C GLY A 96 -23.57 13.34 14.17
N THR A 97 -23.19 12.18 13.62
CA THR A 97 -21.97 11.47 14.00
C THR A 97 -20.97 11.50 12.83
N ASN A 98 -19.84 12.16 13.05
CA ASN A 98 -18.74 12.17 12.12
C ASN A 98 -17.43 11.84 12.85
N ASP A 99 -17.00 10.59 12.72
CA ASP A 99 -15.79 10.08 13.38
C ASP A 99 -14.49 10.72 12.83
N PHE A 100 -14.58 11.41 11.70
CA PHE A 100 -13.44 12.06 11.04
C PHE A 100 -13.34 13.56 11.35
N ALA A 101 -14.32 14.11 12.10
CA ALA A 101 -14.31 15.51 12.54
C ALA A 101 -13.48 15.73 13.83
N THR A 102 -13.00 14.65 14.46
CA THR A 102 -12.16 14.72 15.67
C THR A 102 -11.00 13.74 15.58
N HIS A 103 -9.87 14.12 16.18
CA HIS A 103 -8.70 13.23 16.23
C HIS A 103 -9.00 11.93 16.99
N LEU A 104 -8.54 10.81 16.44
CA LEU A 104 -8.54 9.54 17.17
C LEU A 104 -7.15 9.31 17.76
N THR A 105 -7.02 9.49 19.08
CA THR A 105 -5.77 9.35 19.83
C THR A 105 -5.83 8.30 20.93
N THR A 106 -6.99 7.64 21.10
CA THR A 106 -7.17 6.59 22.10
C THR A 106 -6.38 5.33 21.74
N THR A 107 -6.07 4.52 22.74
CA THR A 107 -5.41 3.23 22.55
C THR A 107 -6.29 2.27 21.77
N THR A 108 -5.77 1.75 20.67
CA THR A 108 -6.47 0.86 19.74
C THR A 108 -5.68 -0.42 19.43
N THR A 109 -4.68 -0.73 20.24
CA THR A 109 -3.87 -1.96 20.10
C THR A 109 -4.79 -3.19 20.08
N GLY A 110 -4.58 -4.10 19.13
CA GLY A 110 -5.42 -5.27 18.93
C GLY A 110 -6.69 -5.02 18.11
N THR A 111 -6.88 -3.80 17.58
CA THR A 111 -8.04 -3.43 16.75
C THR A 111 -7.61 -3.05 15.34
N LEU A 112 -8.29 -3.61 14.36
CA LEU A 112 -8.28 -3.17 12.96
C LEU A 112 -9.61 -2.53 12.60
N PHE A 113 -9.53 -1.41 11.91
CA PHE A 113 -10.70 -0.76 11.34
C PHE A 113 -10.92 -1.25 9.91
N THR A 114 -12.18 -1.30 9.48
CA THR A 114 -12.56 -1.74 8.14
C THR A 114 -13.06 -0.59 7.29
N SER A 115 -12.75 -0.63 6.00
CA SER A 115 -13.26 0.25 4.97
C SER A 115 -13.27 -0.49 3.64
N THR A 116 -13.56 0.21 2.55
CA THR A 116 -13.52 -0.35 1.20
C THR A 116 -12.62 0.49 0.29
N GLU A 117 -11.99 -0.16 -0.68
CA GLU A 117 -11.24 0.46 -1.75
C GLU A 117 -11.80 0.07 -3.12
N ASN A 118 -12.10 1.06 -3.95
CA ASN A 118 -12.53 0.88 -5.33
C ASN A 118 -11.71 1.81 -6.23
N ILE A 119 -11.08 1.25 -7.25
CA ILE A 119 -10.22 1.99 -8.17
C ILE A 119 -10.78 1.84 -9.57
N THR A 120 -11.32 2.94 -10.09
CA THR A 120 -11.96 2.96 -11.41
C THR A 120 -11.03 2.50 -12.52
N GLY A 121 -11.44 1.47 -13.24
CA GLY A 121 -10.67 0.89 -14.34
C GLY A 121 -9.52 -0.04 -13.92
N ILE A 122 -9.44 -0.40 -12.62
CA ILE A 122 -8.47 -1.35 -12.07
C ILE A 122 -9.18 -2.45 -11.27
N THR A 123 -10.07 -2.08 -10.33
CA THR A 123 -10.84 -3.07 -9.57
C THR A 123 -12.18 -3.34 -10.25
N ASP A 124 -12.61 -4.59 -10.23
CA ASP A 124 -13.93 -5.04 -10.75
C ASP A 124 -15.09 -4.72 -9.79
N SER A 125 -14.77 -4.55 -8.49
CA SER A 125 -15.70 -4.23 -7.42
C SER A 125 -14.97 -3.60 -6.24
N SER A 126 -15.71 -3.04 -5.29
CA SER A 126 -15.14 -2.58 -4.02
C SER A 126 -14.54 -3.76 -3.25
N LYS A 127 -13.32 -3.59 -2.77
CA LYS A 127 -12.58 -4.58 -1.96
C LYS A 127 -12.55 -4.13 -0.51
N GLU A 128 -12.82 -5.05 0.43
CA GLU A 128 -12.63 -4.77 1.84
C GLU A 128 -11.14 -4.58 2.15
N VAL A 129 -10.84 -3.55 2.94
CA VAL A 129 -9.48 -3.25 3.40
C VAL A 129 -9.49 -3.01 4.92
N TYR A 130 -8.37 -3.36 5.56
CA TYR A 130 -8.15 -3.18 6.99
C TYR A 130 -7.13 -2.09 7.21
N TYR A 131 -7.33 -1.23 8.22
CA TYR A 131 -6.39 -0.16 8.53
C TYR A 131 -6.22 0.04 10.04
N TYR A 132 -5.09 0.64 10.40
CA TYR A 132 -4.81 1.03 11.78
C TYR A 132 -5.17 2.50 11.98
N ALA A 133 -5.81 2.81 13.13
CA ALA A 133 -6.14 4.17 13.54
C ALA A 133 -5.91 4.35 15.04
N GLY A 134 -5.77 5.61 15.47
CA GLY A 134 -5.56 5.95 16.86
C GLY A 134 -4.14 5.65 17.36
N ASN A 135 -4.00 5.47 18.67
CA ASN A 135 -2.71 5.16 19.29
C ASN A 135 -2.53 3.65 19.43
N THR A 136 -2.18 2.99 18.32
CA THR A 136 -1.83 1.56 18.33
C THR A 136 -0.33 1.36 18.52
N THR A 137 0.07 0.27 19.18
CA THR A 137 1.46 -0.07 19.43
C THR A 137 1.91 -1.32 18.69
N ASN A 138 1.02 -2.03 17.97
CA ASN A 138 1.31 -3.32 17.36
C ASN A 138 1.20 -3.32 15.82
N ASN A 139 1.62 -2.24 15.17
CA ASN A 139 1.68 -2.14 13.72
C ASN A 139 3.10 -1.90 13.18
N TRP A 140 4.13 -2.33 13.91
CA TRP A 140 5.52 -2.20 13.48
C TRP A 140 5.95 -3.37 12.61
N VAL A 141 6.73 -3.04 11.57
CA VAL A 141 7.37 -4.00 10.66
C VAL A 141 8.85 -3.65 10.54
N LYS A 142 9.73 -4.65 10.55
CA LYS A 142 11.15 -4.50 10.20
C LYS A 142 11.39 -5.13 8.83
N PHE A 143 11.71 -4.28 7.86
CA PHE A 143 11.92 -4.69 6.47
C PHE A 143 13.02 -3.85 5.82
N ALA A 144 13.90 -4.49 5.03
CA ALA A 144 14.99 -3.84 4.31
C ALA A 144 15.91 -2.98 5.20
N ASN A 145 16.18 -3.42 6.43
CA ASN A 145 16.95 -2.75 7.48
C ASN A 145 16.34 -1.46 8.04
N PHE A 146 15.07 -1.18 7.72
CA PHE A 146 14.30 -0.05 8.24
C PHE A 146 13.13 -0.52 9.10
N TYR A 147 12.67 0.37 9.98
CA TYR A 147 11.42 0.26 10.69
C TYR A 147 10.32 0.98 9.90
N TRP A 148 9.16 0.35 9.86
CA TRP A 148 7.96 0.80 9.17
C TRP A 148 6.75 0.68 10.08
N ARG A 149 5.70 1.47 9.78
CA ARG A 149 4.37 1.32 10.40
C ARG A 149 3.37 0.84 9.35
N ILE A 150 2.60 -0.18 9.68
CA ILE A 150 1.51 -0.62 8.81
C ILE A 150 0.44 0.46 8.80
N ILE A 151 0.08 0.93 7.60
CA ILE A 151 -1.03 1.85 7.38
C ILE A 151 -2.31 1.04 7.23
N ARG A 152 -2.36 0.17 6.22
CA ARG A 152 -3.54 -0.60 5.80
C ARG A 152 -3.20 -1.75 4.88
N THR A 153 -4.19 -2.56 4.55
CA THR A 153 -4.17 -3.43 3.37
C THR A 153 -4.68 -2.67 2.14
N ASN A 154 -4.33 -3.13 0.94
CA ASN A 154 -4.80 -2.59 -0.34
C ASN A 154 -5.78 -3.56 -1.00
N HIS A 155 -6.43 -3.13 -2.10
CA HIS A 155 -7.36 -3.93 -2.90
C HIS A 155 -6.78 -5.26 -3.41
N ASP A 156 -5.46 -5.36 -3.56
CA ASP A 156 -4.73 -6.56 -4.02
C ASP A 156 -4.27 -7.46 -2.84
N GLY A 157 -4.68 -7.12 -1.61
CA GLY A 157 -4.29 -7.82 -0.39
C GLY A 157 -2.87 -7.50 0.09
N SER A 158 -2.13 -6.64 -0.59
CA SER A 158 -0.81 -6.18 -0.16
C SER A 158 -0.90 -5.29 1.08
N ILE A 159 0.21 -5.19 1.84
CA ILE A 159 0.26 -4.48 3.13
C ILE A 159 1.06 -3.19 2.95
N ARG A 160 0.39 -2.04 3.13
CA ARG A 160 0.98 -0.72 2.97
C ARG A 160 1.72 -0.27 4.22
N LEU A 161 2.94 0.22 4.02
CA LEU A 161 3.88 0.60 5.08
C LEU A 161 4.32 2.05 4.93
N LEU A 162 4.37 2.78 6.06
CA LEU A 162 4.95 4.12 6.19
C LEU A 162 6.34 4.04 6.79
N TYR A 163 7.32 4.70 6.17
CA TYR A 163 8.70 4.78 6.66
C TYR A 163 8.81 5.47 8.02
N VAL A 164 9.62 4.88 8.91
CA VAL A 164 9.95 5.46 10.21
C VAL A 164 11.45 5.78 10.32
N GLY A 165 12.33 4.92 9.81
CA GLY A 165 13.78 5.13 9.93
C GLY A 165 14.55 3.85 10.25
N THR A 166 15.77 4.02 10.75
CA THR A 166 16.63 2.89 11.15
C THR A 166 16.43 2.46 12.60
N SER A 167 15.68 3.23 13.39
CA SER A 167 15.31 2.92 14.77
C SER A 167 13.83 3.24 15.00
N HIS A 168 13.17 2.47 15.91
CA HIS A 168 11.75 2.68 16.26
C HIS A 168 11.52 3.89 17.18
N ASP A 169 12.54 4.39 17.84
CA ASP A 169 12.50 5.55 18.76
C ASP A 169 13.03 6.85 18.14
N THR A 170 13.34 6.83 16.83
CA THR A 170 13.85 8.01 16.12
C THR A 170 12.84 9.17 16.14
N THR A 171 13.36 10.40 16.17
CA THR A 171 12.61 11.63 15.92
C THR A 171 12.83 12.18 14.50
N GLU A 172 13.70 11.54 13.71
CA GLU A 172 14.03 11.92 12.32
C GLU A 172 13.45 10.92 11.32
N GLY A 173 12.16 10.57 11.45
CA GLY A 173 11.49 9.55 10.67
C GLY A 173 11.21 9.91 9.22
N ASN A 174 12.22 10.41 8.51
CA ASN A 174 12.13 10.81 7.10
C ASN A 174 13.45 10.48 6.37
N ILE A 175 13.42 10.57 5.04
CA ILE A 175 14.59 10.33 4.17
C ILE A 175 15.32 11.63 3.78
N GLY A 176 14.94 12.74 4.36
CA GLY A 176 15.40 14.09 4.05
C GLY A 176 14.24 15.00 3.66
N LYS A 177 14.55 16.16 3.08
CA LYS A 177 13.58 17.18 2.68
C LYS A 177 13.63 17.43 1.17
N SER A 178 12.48 17.78 0.60
CA SER A 178 12.34 18.15 -0.81
C SER A 178 11.11 19.03 -0.98
N ALA A 179 11.11 19.91 -1.97
CA ALA A 179 9.88 20.47 -2.50
C ALA A 179 9.00 19.36 -3.08
N PHE A 180 7.67 19.49 -2.97
CA PHE A 180 6.78 18.57 -3.71
C PHE A 180 6.95 18.79 -5.21
N ASN A 181 6.96 20.07 -5.64
CA ASN A 181 7.31 20.46 -7.00
C ASN A 181 7.96 21.84 -7.04
N SER A 182 8.91 22.02 -7.98
CA SER A 182 9.52 23.32 -8.24
C SER A 182 9.64 23.52 -9.76
N PRO A 183 9.02 24.59 -10.30
CA PRO A 183 8.27 25.66 -9.64
C PRO A 183 6.84 25.27 -9.28
N GLY A 184 6.18 26.01 -8.35
CA GLY A 184 4.79 25.82 -7.93
C GLY A 184 3.79 26.75 -8.61
N THR A 185 4.10 27.29 -9.79
CA THR A 185 3.39 28.43 -10.44
C THR A 185 2.29 28.01 -11.42
N SER A 186 1.84 26.77 -11.39
CA SER A 186 0.78 26.24 -12.25
C SER A 186 0.01 25.14 -11.53
N PRO A 187 -1.32 25.05 -11.69
CA PRO A 187 -2.14 23.99 -11.08
C PRO A 187 -1.67 22.54 -11.34
N LYS A 188 -0.96 22.29 -12.43
CA LYS A 188 -0.41 20.98 -12.76
C LYS A 188 0.57 20.44 -11.70
N TYR A 189 1.20 21.32 -10.94
CA TYR A 189 2.28 20.94 -10.01
C TYR A 189 1.82 20.29 -8.70
N VAL A 190 0.52 20.07 -8.52
CA VAL A 190 -0.01 19.15 -7.47
C VAL A 190 0.14 17.68 -7.86
N GLY A 191 0.47 17.40 -9.14
CA GLY A 191 0.62 16.03 -9.64
C GLY A 191 1.91 15.36 -9.17
N TYR A 192 1.81 14.12 -8.70
CA TYR A 192 2.99 13.26 -8.47
C TYR A 192 3.74 12.99 -9.78
N LYS A 193 2.99 12.81 -10.87
CA LYS A 193 3.41 13.06 -12.26
C LYS A 193 2.39 13.99 -12.88
N TYR A 194 2.79 14.76 -13.87
CA TYR A 194 1.91 15.74 -14.51
C TYR A 194 2.18 15.84 -16.01
N GLY A 195 1.25 16.45 -16.74
CA GLY A 195 1.37 16.81 -18.15
C GLY A 195 1.26 18.32 -18.36
N GLU A 196 0.70 18.75 -19.48
CA GLU A 196 0.53 20.16 -19.81
C GLU A 196 -0.66 20.80 -19.10
N ASP A 197 -0.58 22.10 -18.80
CA ASP A 197 -1.60 22.86 -18.06
C ASP A 197 -2.60 23.53 -19.03
N THR A 198 -3.30 22.71 -19.80
CA THR A 198 -4.32 23.19 -20.77
C THR A 198 -5.72 22.65 -20.51
N SER A 199 -5.82 21.55 -19.78
CA SER A 199 -7.08 20.96 -19.32
C SER A 199 -6.77 19.98 -18.16
N LEU A 200 -7.82 19.55 -17.45
CA LEU A 200 -7.69 18.48 -16.45
C LEU A 200 -7.16 17.18 -17.09
N ASP A 201 -7.61 16.88 -18.30
CA ASP A 201 -7.14 15.69 -19.04
C ASP A 201 -5.64 15.77 -19.37
N THR A 202 -5.17 16.93 -19.83
CA THR A 202 -3.75 17.11 -20.18
C THR A 202 -2.83 17.13 -18.96
N ILE A 203 -3.29 17.66 -17.83
CA ILE A 203 -2.56 17.56 -16.55
C ILE A 203 -2.36 16.10 -16.16
N ARG A 204 -3.35 15.23 -16.39
CA ARG A 204 -3.32 13.80 -16.08
C ARG A 204 -2.58 12.92 -17.09
N ASN A 205 -1.93 13.49 -18.11
CA ASN A 205 -1.13 12.71 -19.06
C ASN A 205 0.14 12.10 -18.45
N ASN A 206 0.55 12.56 -17.26
CA ASN A 206 1.62 11.95 -16.46
C ASN A 206 2.96 11.81 -17.20
N THR A 207 3.31 12.77 -18.05
CA THR A 207 4.52 12.73 -18.87
C THR A 207 5.78 13.19 -18.16
N THR A 208 5.62 13.93 -17.05
CA THR A 208 6.73 14.55 -16.31
C THR A 208 6.63 14.15 -14.84
N ASP A 209 7.75 13.76 -14.26
CA ASP A 209 7.86 13.46 -12.83
C ASP A 209 7.93 14.74 -12.00
N SER A 210 7.30 14.73 -10.83
CA SER A 210 7.46 15.81 -9.85
C SER A 210 8.85 15.78 -9.22
N THR A 211 9.24 16.89 -8.58
CA THR A 211 10.49 16.96 -7.82
C THR A 211 10.55 15.90 -6.74
N ILE A 212 9.45 15.74 -5.97
CA ILE A 212 9.40 14.75 -4.89
C ILE A 212 9.43 13.31 -5.40
N LYS A 213 8.78 13.00 -6.53
CA LYS A 213 8.86 11.66 -7.13
C LYS A 213 10.29 11.32 -7.49
N THR A 214 10.97 12.22 -8.18
CA THR A 214 12.38 12.04 -8.54
C THR A 214 13.26 11.82 -7.30
N TYR A 215 13.01 12.58 -6.23
CA TYR A 215 13.72 12.46 -4.96
C TYR A 215 13.52 11.07 -4.31
N ILE A 216 12.28 10.60 -4.26
CA ILE A 216 11.92 9.30 -3.71
C ILE A 216 12.48 8.15 -4.55
N ASP A 217 12.44 8.25 -5.87
CA ASP A 217 12.97 7.24 -6.80
C ASP A 217 14.49 7.07 -6.64
N ILE A 218 15.23 8.15 -6.47
CA ILE A 218 16.67 8.11 -6.19
C ILE A 218 16.94 7.40 -4.86
N TRP A 219 16.18 7.72 -3.81
CA TRP A 219 16.31 7.05 -2.53
C TRP A 219 15.99 5.55 -2.64
N TYR A 220 14.92 5.20 -3.38
CA TYR A 220 14.55 3.79 -3.62
C TYR A 220 15.68 3.02 -4.31
N GLN A 221 16.26 3.57 -5.36
CA GLN A 221 17.37 2.95 -6.08
C GLN A 221 18.55 2.63 -5.16
N ASN A 222 18.89 3.54 -4.25
CA ASN A 222 20.00 3.40 -3.34
C ASN A 222 19.75 2.42 -2.18
N ASN A 223 18.49 2.20 -1.79
CA ASN A 223 18.16 1.50 -0.55
C ASN A 223 17.32 0.24 -0.72
N LEU A 224 16.48 0.15 -1.77
CA LEU A 224 15.43 -0.87 -1.87
C LEU A 224 15.50 -1.75 -3.12
N THR A 225 16.39 -1.51 -4.06
CA THR A 225 16.47 -2.29 -5.32
C THR A 225 16.59 -3.78 -5.08
N ASN A 226 17.37 -4.21 -4.08
CA ASN A 226 17.54 -5.62 -3.72
C ASN A 226 16.29 -6.24 -3.07
N TYR A 227 15.31 -5.43 -2.71
CA TYR A 227 14.09 -5.84 -2.02
C TYR A 227 12.85 -5.74 -2.90
N THR A 228 12.97 -5.29 -4.15
CA THR A 228 11.84 -5.09 -5.09
C THR A 228 10.96 -6.34 -5.22
N LYS A 229 11.55 -7.53 -5.18
CA LYS A 229 10.84 -8.81 -5.28
C LYS A 229 9.76 -9.02 -4.20
N TYR A 230 9.87 -8.35 -3.06
CA TYR A 230 8.91 -8.43 -1.94
C TYR A 230 7.77 -7.41 -2.08
N LEU A 231 7.88 -6.45 -3.01
CA LEU A 231 6.97 -5.32 -3.11
C LEU A 231 5.87 -5.56 -4.15
N SER A 232 4.66 -5.13 -3.83
CA SER A 232 3.53 -5.17 -4.78
C SER A 232 3.73 -4.12 -5.88
N THR A 233 3.58 -4.56 -7.12
CA THR A 233 3.58 -3.69 -8.31
C THR A 233 2.18 -3.19 -8.65
N SER A 234 1.14 -3.82 -8.12
CA SER A 234 -0.28 -3.51 -8.35
C SER A 234 -0.89 -2.58 -7.30
N ALA A 235 -0.26 -2.44 -6.12
CA ALA A 235 -0.73 -1.51 -5.08
C ALA A 235 -0.81 -0.08 -5.60
N VAL A 236 -1.98 0.55 -5.46
CA VAL A 236 -2.26 1.88 -6.02
C VAL A 236 -2.03 2.97 -4.99
N TYR A 237 -1.37 4.05 -5.42
CA TYR A 237 -1.19 5.30 -4.69
C TYR A 237 -1.99 6.39 -5.41
N CYS A 238 -3.11 6.82 -4.82
CA CYS A 238 -4.03 7.75 -5.47
C CYS A 238 -3.62 9.21 -5.27
N ASN A 239 -3.22 9.89 -6.35
CA ASN A 239 -3.04 11.34 -6.39
C ASN A 239 -4.31 11.96 -7.01
N ASP A 240 -5.42 11.94 -6.27
CA ASP A 240 -6.76 12.31 -6.75
C ASP A 240 -6.85 13.77 -7.17
N ARG A 241 -6.81 14.02 -8.47
CA ARG A 241 -6.94 15.34 -9.10
C ARG A 241 -8.34 15.58 -9.68
N SER A 242 -9.37 14.92 -9.13
CA SER A 242 -10.76 15.27 -9.46
C SER A 242 -11.11 16.66 -8.94
N GLU A 243 -11.90 17.39 -9.68
CA GLU A 243 -12.41 18.69 -9.24
C GLU A 243 -13.32 18.52 -8.01
N GLY A 244 -13.21 19.44 -7.07
CA GLY A 244 -14.05 19.46 -5.89
C GLY A 244 -15.52 19.69 -6.26
N THR A 245 -16.42 19.30 -5.39
CA THR A 245 -17.87 19.46 -5.60
C THR A 245 -18.23 20.92 -5.86
N GLY A 246 -18.90 21.17 -6.98
CA GLY A 246 -19.28 22.53 -7.39
C GLY A 246 -18.12 23.39 -7.94
N GLN A 247 -16.93 22.82 -8.05
CA GLN A 247 -15.77 23.48 -8.66
C GLN A 247 -15.70 23.16 -10.14
N THR A 248 -15.36 24.17 -10.92
CA THR A 248 -14.97 24.03 -12.33
C THR A 248 -13.78 24.94 -12.57
N TYR A 249 -12.69 24.36 -13.00
CA TYR A 249 -11.50 25.14 -13.27
C TYR A 249 -11.43 25.57 -14.73
N ASN A 250 -11.32 26.85 -14.97
CA ASN A 250 -11.16 27.39 -16.30
C ASN A 250 -9.66 27.51 -16.65
N TYR A 251 -9.13 26.50 -17.31
CA TYR A 251 -7.73 26.45 -17.75
C TYR A 251 -7.34 27.55 -18.73
N ALA A 252 -8.32 28.13 -19.43
CA ALA A 252 -8.09 29.21 -20.40
C ALA A 252 -8.09 30.61 -19.77
N SER A 253 -8.54 30.77 -18.51
CA SER A 253 -8.59 32.08 -17.85
C SER A 253 -7.19 32.64 -17.56
N SER A 254 -7.06 33.97 -17.58
CA SER A 254 -5.86 34.68 -17.17
C SER A 254 -6.24 35.97 -16.43
N PRO A 255 -5.93 36.12 -15.12
CA PRO A 255 -5.31 35.11 -14.26
C PRO A 255 -6.24 33.92 -13.99
N LYS A 256 -5.63 32.77 -13.65
CA LYS A 256 -6.37 31.58 -13.28
C LYS A 256 -7.08 31.75 -11.94
N SER A 257 -8.37 31.40 -11.88
CA SER A 257 -9.18 31.49 -10.66
C SER A 257 -8.71 30.47 -9.61
N LYS A 258 -8.92 30.75 -8.33
CA LYS A 258 -8.74 29.79 -7.25
C LYS A 258 -9.72 28.62 -7.43
N PHE A 259 -9.26 27.43 -7.12
CA PHE A 259 -10.10 26.25 -7.06
C PHE A 259 -9.46 25.16 -6.19
N ASN A 260 -10.26 24.19 -5.74
CA ASN A 260 -9.81 23.07 -4.95
C ASN A 260 -10.16 21.73 -5.63
N PHE A 261 -9.27 20.77 -5.47
CA PHE A 261 -9.52 19.37 -5.84
C PHE A 261 -10.38 18.67 -4.78
N ALA A 262 -10.93 17.51 -5.14
CA ALA A 262 -11.83 16.75 -4.28
C ALA A 262 -11.25 16.39 -2.89
N PRO A 263 -9.94 16.10 -2.71
CA PRO A 263 -9.38 15.86 -1.40
C PRO A 263 -9.56 17.02 -0.41
N TYR A 264 -9.59 18.27 -0.87
CA TYR A 264 -9.88 19.41 0.01
C TYR A 264 -11.22 19.22 0.72
N TYR A 265 -12.28 18.94 -0.03
CA TYR A 265 -13.64 18.80 0.51
C TYR A 265 -13.82 17.53 1.35
N ARG A 266 -12.99 16.51 1.13
CA ARG A 266 -13.01 15.29 1.95
C ARG A 266 -12.26 15.43 3.28
N MET A 267 -11.29 16.33 3.35
CA MET A 267 -10.48 16.52 4.58
C MET A 267 -11.03 17.61 5.47
N ASP A 268 -11.55 18.68 4.89
CA ASP A 268 -12.10 19.81 5.64
C ASP A 268 -13.50 19.47 6.19
N TYR A 269 -13.84 19.99 7.34
CA TYR A 269 -15.16 19.80 7.98
C TYR A 269 -15.87 21.14 8.27
N ASP A 270 -15.19 22.29 8.10
CA ASP A 270 -15.66 23.62 8.48
C ASP A 270 -15.99 24.52 7.29
N THR A 271 -15.58 24.13 6.08
CA THR A 271 -15.87 24.86 4.83
C THR A 271 -17.20 24.40 4.25
N GLU A 272 -17.98 25.33 3.68
CA GLU A 272 -19.23 25.02 2.97
C GLU A 272 -18.99 23.98 1.85
N GLY A 273 -19.72 22.88 1.91
CA GLY A 273 -19.59 21.74 1.00
C GLY A 273 -18.53 20.70 1.40
N ALA A 274 -17.77 20.97 2.48
CA ALA A 274 -16.83 20.00 3.05
C ALA A 274 -17.57 18.94 3.88
N THR A 275 -17.02 17.72 3.92
CA THR A 275 -17.70 16.60 4.51
C THR A 275 -16.94 15.86 5.61
N ALA A 276 -15.62 16.09 5.76
CA ALA A 276 -14.74 15.24 6.54
C ALA A 276 -15.09 13.76 6.34
N ASN A 277 -15.01 13.30 5.11
CA ASN A 277 -15.37 11.94 4.71
C ASN A 277 -14.27 11.34 3.82
N PRO A 278 -13.17 10.89 4.41
CA PRO A 278 -12.04 10.35 3.67
C PRO A 278 -12.44 9.08 2.90
N SER A 279 -11.71 8.80 1.82
CA SER A 279 -11.97 7.67 0.95
C SER A 279 -10.69 7.03 0.44
N TYR A 280 -10.66 5.70 0.36
CA TYR A 280 -9.60 4.97 -0.35
C TYR A 280 -9.89 4.80 -1.84
N ASN A 281 -11.04 5.28 -2.32
CA ASN A 281 -11.40 5.18 -3.72
C ASN A 281 -10.55 6.10 -4.59
N CYS A 282 -10.20 5.62 -5.78
CA CYS A 282 -9.54 6.40 -6.81
C CYS A 282 -10.45 6.45 -8.06
N THR A 283 -10.99 7.63 -8.37
CA THR A 283 -12.06 7.78 -9.35
C THR A 283 -11.59 7.86 -10.81
N ASP A 284 -10.28 8.09 -11.03
CA ASP A 284 -9.68 8.10 -12.37
C ASP A 284 -8.39 7.26 -12.36
N LYS A 285 -8.30 6.32 -13.29
CA LYS A 285 -7.11 5.45 -13.43
C LYS A 285 -5.81 6.23 -13.71
N ARG A 286 -5.91 7.47 -14.22
CA ARG A 286 -4.74 8.34 -14.47
C ARG A 286 -4.21 9.00 -13.19
N ASP A 287 -4.97 8.94 -12.10
CA ASP A 287 -4.58 9.36 -10.74
C ASP A 287 -4.15 8.17 -9.86
N ALA A 288 -4.37 6.94 -10.34
CA ALA A 288 -4.13 5.69 -9.64
C ALA A 288 -2.72 5.16 -9.92
N PHE A 289 -1.70 5.76 -9.30
CA PHE A 289 -0.31 5.44 -9.55
C PHE A 289 0.08 4.05 -9.05
N SER A 290 0.61 3.22 -9.94
CA SER A 290 1.25 1.93 -9.62
C SER A 290 2.25 1.53 -10.71
N VAL A 291 3.06 0.52 -10.47
CA VAL A 291 3.99 0.01 -11.49
C VAL A 291 3.25 -0.65 -12.65
N ASP A 292 2.13 -1.34 -12.36
CA ASP A 292 1.37 -2.09 -13.36
C ASP A 292 0.37 -1.22 -14.14
N ASN A 293 -0.02 -0.05 -13.62
CA ASN A 293 -0.97 0.82 -14.29
C ASN A 293 -0.31 1.69 -15.37
N THR A 294 -0.49 1.36 -16.61
CA THR A 294 0.10 2.09 -17.76
C THR A 294 -0.40 3.54 -17.91
N SER A 295 -1.57 3.88 -17.35
CA SER A 295 -2.13 5.24 -17.39
C SER A 295 -1.53 6.18 -16.33
N ALA A 296 -0.97 5.60 -15.26
CA ALA A 296 -0.29 6.32 -14.17
C ALA A 296 0.89 5.47 -13.66
N LYS A 297 1.83 5.22 -14.56
CA LYS A 297 2.93 4.28 -14.33
C LYS A 297 3.98 4.87 -13.39
N LEU A 298 4.34 4.09 -12.36
CA LEU A 298 5.51 4.29 -11.52
C LEU A 298 6.69 3.47 -12.03
N ASP A 299 7.90 4.00 -11.87
CA ASP A 299 9.14 3.29 -12.16
C ASP A 299 9.50 2.33 -11.01
N TYR A 300 9.16 2.72 -9.78
CA TYR A 300 9.37 1.95 -8.56
C TYR A 300 8.10 1.89 -7.70
N PRO A 301 7.86 0.79 -6.96
CA PRO A 301 6.66 0.61 -6.14
C PRO A 301 6.75 1.40 -4.80
N VAL A 302 6.92 2.70 -4.90
CA VAL A 302 7.10 3.63 -3.78
C VAL A 302 6.41 4.96 -4.06
N SER A 303 5.81 5.56 -3.03
CA SER A 303 5.13 6.86 -3.13
C SER A 303 5.04 7.51 -1.74
N LEU A 304 3.96 8.27 -1.49
CA LEU A 304 3.65 8.94 -0.24
C LEU A 304 2.30 8.48 0.32
N MET A 305 2.09 8.71 1.61
CA MET A 305 0.79 8.55 2.27
C MET A 305 -0.18 9.64 1.78
N THR A 306 -1.44 9.30 1.56
CA THR A 306 -2.47 10.28 1.18
C THR A 306 -3.03 11.00 2.41
N ALA A 307 -3.63 12.18 2.23
CA ALA A 307 -4.35 12.86 3.31
C ALA A 307 -5.54 12.03 3.80
N ASP A 308 -6.21 11.31 2.91
CA ASP A 308 -7.28 10.37 3.25
C ASP A 308 -6.76 9.27 4.19
N GLU A 309 -5.61 8.68 3.92
CA GLU A 309 -4.97 7.69 4.80
C GLU A 309 -4.61 8.27 6.17
N ILE A 310 -4.15 9.53 6.22
CA ILE A 310 -3.88 10.24 7.48
C ILE A 310 -5.18 10.45 8.27
N ALA A 311 -6.27 10.83 7.60
CA ALA A 311 -7.58 11.01 8.25
C ALA A 311 -8.14 9.68 8.76
N PHE A 312 -8.04 8.60 7.99
CA PHE A 312 -8.38 7.25 8.45
C PHE A 312 -7.54 6.84 9.66
N ALA A 313 -6.24 7.19 9.69
CA ALA A 313 -5.36 6.89 10.82
C ALA A 313 -5.68 7.70 12.10
N GLY A 314 -6.50 8.75 12.00
CA GLY A 314 -6.94 9.57 13.15
C GLY A 314 -6.57 11.04 13.08
N GLY A 315 -5.97 11.50 11.96
CA GLY A 315 -5.67 12.90 11.71
C GLY A 315 -6.92 13.71 11.34
N VAL A 316 -6.90 15.02 11.61
CA VAL A 316 -7.96 15.95 11.19
C VAL A 316 -7.30 17.21 10.62
N ALA A 317 -7.97 17.83 9.67
CA ALA A 317 -7.51 19.08 9.07
C ALA A 317 -7.73 20.25 10.03
N PHE A 318 -6.74 21.13 10.14
CA PHE A 318 -6.76 22.40 10.85
C PHE A 318 -7.13 22.31 12.34
N GLN A 319 -7.09 21.13 12.94
CA GLN A 319 -7.28 20.94 14.38
C GLN A 319 -6.01 20.37 15.02
N THR A 320 -5.53 20.98 16.08
CA THR A 320 -4.34 20.52 16.81
C THR A 320 -4.61 19.20 17.54
N MET A 321 -3.81 18.17 17.24
CA MET A 321 -3.83 16.91 17.95
C MET A 321 -3.08 17.04 19.28
N SER A 322 -3.73 16.64 20.36
CA SER A 322 -3.10 16.54 21.68
C SER A 322 -2.46 15.17 21.89
N THR A 323 -1.55 15.07 22.85
CA THR A 323 -0.99 13.78 23.30
C THR A 323 -2.04 12.96 24.07
N PRO A 324 -2.02 11.61 23.99
CA PRO A 324 -1.09 10.82 23.20
C PRO A 324 -1.32 10.96 21.70
N TYR A 325 -0.25 10.93 20.92
CA TYR A 325 -0.35 11.05 19.46
C TYR A 325 -0.82 9.76 18.81
N ALA A 326 -1.53 9.87 17.71
CA ALA A 326 -1.84 8.72 16.86
C ALA A 326 -0.55 8.10 16.27
N TRP A 327 -0.63 6.81 15.94
CA TRP A 327 0.51 5.98 15.53
C TRP A 327 1.33 6.56 14.36
N PHE A 328 0.70 7.27 13.42
CA PHE A 328 1.38 7.72 12.19
C PHE A 328 2.36 8.87 12.42
N ILE A 329 2.27 9.54 13.57
CA ILE A 329 3.16 10.63 13.96
C ILE A 329 3.94 10.36 15.26
N SER A 330 3.73 9.22 15.93
CA SER A 330 4.45 8.88 17.14
C SER A 330 5.52 7.83 16.88
N ASN A 331 6.69 8.01 17.51
CA ASN A 331 7.69 6.95 17.66
C ASN A 331 7.32 6.03 18.85
N SER A 332 8.17 5.04 19.13
CA SER A 332 7.92 4.12 20.25
C SER A 332 7.95 4.77 21.63
N ALA A 333 8.59 5.93 21.78
CA ALA A 333 8.62 6.71 23.01
C ALA A 333 7.46 7.70 23.13
N GLY A 334 6.51 7.73 22.18
CA GLY A 334 5.36 8.64 22.17
C GLY A 334 5.68 10.07 21.73
N SER A 335 6.88 10.34 21.22
CA SER A 335 7.27 11.62 20.66
C SER A 335 6.94 11.71 19.18
N GLN A 336 6.82 12.92 18.63
CA GLN A 336 6.65 13.10 17.19
C GLN A 336 7.86 12.56 16.41
N VAL A 337 7.58 11.86 15.31
CA VAL A 337 8.55 11.14 14.47
C VAL A 337 8.84 11.90 13.20
N SER A 338 9.09 13.03 13.09
CA SER A 338 9.52 13.83 11.94
C SER A 338 9.14 15.30 12.10
N SER A 339 9.81 16.18 11.36
CA SER A 339 9.28 17.50 11.03
C SER A 339 8.05 17.37 10.13
N SER A 340 7.40 18.48 9.76
CA SER A 340 6.29 18.50 8.80
C SER A 340 6.66 17.72 7.53
N TRP A 341 5.73 16.92 6.98
CA TRP A 341 5.99 16.01 5.89
C TRP A 341 4.85 15.95 4.87
N TRP A 342 5.22 15.71 3.61
CA TRP A 342 4.30 15.69 2.48
C TRP A 342 3.31 14.54 2.51
N SER A 343 2.05 14.82 2.17
CA SER A 343 1.13 13.81 1.66
C SER A 343 1.12 13.80 0.14
N LEU A 344 0.49 12.76 -0.44
CA LEU A 344 0.30 12.63 -1.89
C LEU A 344 -0.89 13.46 -2.40
N SER A 345 -1.78 13.90 -1.51
CA SER A 345 -3.09 14.45 -1.90
C SER A 345 -2.98 15.91 -2.34
N PRO A 346 -3.49 16.26 -3.53
CA PRO A 346 -3.60 17.64 -3.96
C PRO A 346 -4.63 18.41 -3.12
N ASP A 347 -4.38 19.68 -2.91
CA ASP A 347 -5.36 20.62 -2.37
C ASP A 347 -5.98 21.45 -3.49
N GLY A 348 -5.17 22.24 -4.19
CA GLY A 348 -5.71 23.10 -5.24
C GLY A 348 -4.74 24.17 -5.77
N TRP A 349 -5.35 25.21 -6.28
CA TRP A 349 -4.70 26.42 -6.78
C TRP A 349 -5.21 27.64 -6.02
N ASN A 350 -4.36 28.31 -5.27
CA ASN A 350 -4.74 29.47 -4.43
C ASN A 350 -4.78 30.81 -5.19
N GLY A 351 -4.61 30.80 -6.51
CA GLY A 351 -4.53 32.00 -7.37
C GLY A 351 -3.10 32.40 -7.72
N ALA A 352 -2.09 31.86 -7.04
CA ALA A 352 -0.66 32.16 -7.26
C ALA A 352 0.22 30.90 -7.22
N ARG A 353 -0.14 29.91 -6.42
CA ARG A 353 0.63 28.70 -6.16
C ARG A 353 -0.26 27.46 -6.14
N SER A 354 0.30 26.34 -6.57
CA SER A 354 -0.23 25.03 -6.31
C SER A 354 -0.02 24.64 -4.87
N CYS A 355 -1.02 24.01 -4.25
CA CYS A 355 -0.99 23.56 -2.88
C CYS A 355 -1.32 22.08 -2.79
N VAL A 356 -0.66 21.39 -1.86
CA VAL A 356 -0.91 20.00 -1.50
C VAL A 356 -1.07 19.87 0.01
N TRP A 357 -1.69 18.78 0.45
CA TRP A 357 -1.80 18.46 1.87
C TRP A 357 -0.47 17.99 2.43
N ARG A 358 -0.20 18.34 3.69
CA ARG A 358 0.92 17.83 4.49
C ARG A 358 0.47 17.55 5.92
N TRP A 359 1.20 16.73 6.65
CA TRP A 359 1.15 16.77 8.10
C TRP A 359 2.03 17.92 8.60
N ASP A 360 1.45 18.83 9.36
CA ASP A 360 2.16 19.95 10.01
C ASP A 360 2.54 19.52 11.43
N SER A 361 3.83 19.26 11.67
CA SER A 361 4.31 18.80 12.97
C SER A 361 4.30 19.90 14.04
N ASP A 362 4.41 21.17 13.66
CA ASP A 362 4.45 22.28 14.61
C ASP A 362 3.07 22.53 15.22
N ASN A 363 2.04 22.32 14.41
CA ASN A 363 0.65 22.50 14.80
C ASN A 363 -0.07 21.17 15.07
N ALA A 364 0.55 20.04 14.74
CA ALA A 364 0.02 18.68 14.88
C ALA A 364 -1.38 18.49 14.24
N TYR A 365 -1.51 18.89 12.96
CA TYR A 365 -2.73 18.66 12.15
C TYR A 365 -2.41 18.51 10.66
N LEU A 366 -3.40 18.04 9.88
CA LEU A 366 -3.36 18.12 8.43
C LEU A 366 -3.49 19.59 7.99
N ASN A 367 -2.54 20.05 7.18
CA ASN A 367 -2.45 21.41 6.68
C ASN A 367 -2.20 21.42 5.17
N ILE A 368 -2.52 22.52 4.52
CA ILE A 368 -2.25 22.79 3.11
C ILE A 368 -1.10 23.76 2.97
N VAL A 369 -0.24 23.53 1.97
CA VAL A 369 0.94 24.37 1.77
C VAL A 369 1.36 24.41 0.32
N ASP A 370 2.09 25.49 -0.07
CA ASP A 370 2.72 25.63 -1.38
C ASP A 370 3.67 24.47 -1.68
N VAL A 371 3.52 23.87 -2.87
CA VAL A 371 4.35 22.75 -3.34
C VAL A 371 5.85 23.07 -3.43
N GLY A 372 6.22 24.35 -3.42
CA GLY A 372 7.59 24.81 -3.59
C GLY A 372 8.41 24.92 -2.31
N ILE A 373 7.83 24.65 -1.13
CA ILE A 373 8.60 24.62 0.13
C ILE A 373 9.29 23.28 0.31
N ASP A 374 10.32 23.25 1.16
CA ASP A 374 11.05 22.02 1.50
C ASP A 374 10.50 21.41 2.79
N ASP A 375 9.72 20.33 2.66
CA ASP A 375 9.25 19.53 3.77
C ASP A 375 9.84 18.12 3.77
N ALA A 376 9.73 17.44 4.90
CA ALA A 376 10.22 16.10 5.05
C ALA A 376 9.51 15.10 4.12
N VAL A 377 10.23 14.09 3.70
CA VAL A 377 9.74 13.01 2.84
C VAL A 377 9.70 11.71 3.61
N ARG A 378 8.51 11.13 3.75
CA ARG A 378 8.28 9.83 4.38
C ARG A 378 7.72 8.85 3.34
N PRO A 379 8.56 7.98 2.75
CA PRO A 379 8.12 7.06 1.72
C PRO A 379 7.09 6.05 2.23
N VAL A 380 6.24 5.62 1.32
CA VAL A 380 5.26 4.55 1.50
C VAL A 380 5.49 3.48 0.44
N LEU A 381 5.47 2.22 0.85
CA LEU A 381 5.54 1.06 -0.04
C LEU A 381 4.52 0.00 0.38
N SER A 382 4.37 -1.06 -0.42
CA SER A 382 3.43 -2.15 -0.12
C SER A 382 4.10 -3.51 -0.28
N LEU A 383 4.09 -4.34 0.78
CA LEU A 383 4.52 -5.73 0.71
C LEU A 383 3.45 -6.56 0.00
N LYS A 384 3.86 -7.52 -0.84
CA LYS A 384 2.94 -8.43 -1.54
C LYS A 384 2.05 -9.21 -0.56
N SER A 385 0.85 -9.58 -0.99
CA SER A 385 -0.11 -10.36 -0.20
C SER A 385 0.39 -11.77 0.17
N CYS A 386 1.27 -12.36 -0.64
CA CYS A 386 1.85 -13.68 -0.43
C CYS A 386 2.99 -13.73 0.58
N ILE A 387 3.46 -12.57 1.09
CA ILE A 387 4.59 -12.50 2.03
C ILE A 387 4.31 -13.35 3.26
N LYS A 388 5.21 -14.29 3.54
CA LYS A 388 5.13 -15.15 4.72
C LYS A 388 5.64 -14.42 5.97
N TYR A 389 4.95 -14.63 7.08
CA TYR A 389 5.33 -14.18 8.41
C TYR A 389 6.48 -15.04 8.95
N SER A 390 7.48 -14.42 9.53
CA SER A 390 8.61 -15.10 10.18
C SER A 390 8.48 -15.04 11.70
N THR A 391 8.46 -13.84 12.26
CA THR A 391 8.43 -13.63 13.71
C THR A 391 7.91 -12.22 14.05
N GLY A 392 7.75 -11.97 15.35
CA GLY A 392 7.31 -10.67 15.88
C GLY A 392 5.81 -10.63 16.21
N ASN A 393 5.40 -9.60 16.92
CA ASN A 393 4.00 -9.35 17.30
C ASN A 393 3.55 -7.93 16.94
N GLY A 394 4.37 -7.24 16.15
CA GLY A 394 4.11 -5.87 15.71
C GLY A 394 4.41 -4.80 16.74
N SER A 395 4.98 -5.12 17.92
CA SER A 395 5.46 -4.11 18.85
C SER A 395 6.79 -3.50 18.37
N PRO A 396 7.19 -2.32 18.85
CA PRO A 396 8.45 -1.70 18.42
C PRO A 396 9.69 -2.55 18.77
N GLU A 397 9.66 -3.28 19.89
CA GLU A 397 10.76 -4.16 20.34
C GLU A 397 10.78 -5.50 19.59
N THR A 398 9.61 -5.98 19.16
CA THR A 398 9.44 -7.22 18.39
C THR A 398 8.53 -6.98 17.16
N PRO A 399 9.01 -6.15 16.20
CA PRO A 399 8.24 -5.85 15.00
C PRO A 399 8.00 -7.11 14.17
N TYR A 400 6.98 -7.11 13.35
CA TYR A 400 6.79 -8.18 12.38
C TYR A 400 7.99 -8.26 11.44
N GLU A 401 8.50 -9.45 11.25
CA GLU A 401 9.53 -9.78 10.27
C GLU A 401 8.99 -10.79 9.27
N ILE A 402 9.52 -10.75 8.05
CA ILE A 402 9.10 -11.60 6.94
C ILE A 402 10.11 -12.71 6.66
N VAL A 403 9.64 -13.82 6.13
CA VAL A 403 10.51 -14.86 5.58
C VAL A 403 11.19 -14.31 4.31
N LYS A 404 12.51 -14.44 4.27
CA LYS A 404 13.29 -14.02 3.11
C LYS A 404 13.43 -15.19 2.14
N THR A 405 12.87 -15.04 0.94
CA THR A 405 12.92 -16.02 -0.13
C THR A 405 13.63 -15.48 -1.37
N GLU A 406 14.02 -16.32 -2.28
CA GLU A 406 14.61 -15.89 -3.56
C GLU A 406 13.57 -15.24 -4.48
N SER A 407 12.34 -15.72 -4.47
CA SER A 407 11.24 -15.22 -5.30
C SER A 407 10.50 -14.01 -4.72
N GLY A 408 10.64 -13.75 -3.41
CA GLY A 408 9.88 -12.73 -2.69
C GLY A 408 8.59 -13.26 -2.05
N CYS A 409 8.15 -14.46 -2.45
CA CYS A 409 6.99 -15.15 -1.85
C CYS A 409 7.35 -16.63 -1.50
#